data_2cc6699f674e7aca539f5c1750b042ca
#
_entry.id   2cc6699f674e7aca539f5c1750b042ca
#
_cell.length_a   1.000
_cell.length_b   1.000
_cell.length_c   1.000
_cell.angle_alpha   90.00
_cell.angle_beta   90.00
_cell.angle_gamma   90.00
#
_symmetry.space_group_name_H-M   'P 1'
#
loop_
_entity.id
_entity.type
_entity.pdbx_description
1 polymer ?
#
loop_
_entity_poly.entity_id
_entity_poly.type
_entity_poly.pdbx_seq_one_letter_code
_entity_poly.pdbx_strand_id
1 'polypeptide(L)'
;MAQGLNNKVGFKVGSTSPASIDLSAYVTNFTLSRSVDSLEVTAMGDTGRRYVAGLQNNSITVDLINDDAASAVLQTLNTLFATNAYFTCALDKTASGSAQNPFYSGLILIDTITPINGAVGDLGTQSLTFQVSGAITVATTGTW
;
A
#
# COMPACT_ATOMS: atom_id res chain seq x y z
N MET A 1 22.15 -15.11 -3.17
CA MET A 1 20.80 -14.75 -2.66
C MET A 1 20.83 -13.32 -2.18
N ALA A 2 19.93 -12.48 -2.68
CA ALA A 2 19.85 -11.09 -2.25
C ALA A 2 18.71 -10.96 -1.22
N GLN A 3 19.06 -10.58 -0.01
CA GLN A 3 18.11 -10.26 1.05
C GLN A 3 18.21 -8.77 1.35
N GLY A 4 17.07 -8.09 1.34
CA GLY A 4 17.01 -6.65 1.57
C GLY A 4 16.48 -6.30 2.95
N LEU A 5 16.96 -5.21 3.51
CA LEU A 5 16.35 -4.58 4.65
C LEU A 5 15.19 -3.68 4.18
N ASN A 6 14.12 -3.62 4.95
CA ASN A 6 12.94 -2.81 4.63
C ASN A 6 13.14 -1.32 4.98
N ASN A 7 14.34 -0.80 4.81
CA ASN A 7 14.65 0.61 5.09
C ASN A 7 14.58 1.51 3.85
N LYS A 8 14.32 0.94 2.69
CA LYS A 8 14.22 1.68 1.43
C LYS A 8 12.83 1.61 0.81
N VAL A 9 11.85 1.14 1.57
CA VAL A 9 10.46 1.05 1.11
C VAL A 9 9.95 2.43 0.76
N GLY A 10 9.35 2.54 -0.42
CA GLY A 10 8.71 3.76 -0.89
C GLY A 10 7.20 3.66 -0.83
N PHE A 11 6.55 4.75 -0.45
CA PHE A 11 5.09 4.87 -0.44
C PHE A 11 4.69 6.26 -0.89
N LYS A 12 3.89 6.33 -1.94
CA LYS A 12 3.32 7.57 -2.47
C LYS A 12 1.80 7.48 -2.49
N VAL A 13 1.16 8.60 -2.25
CA VAL A 13 -0.29 8.75 -2.41
C VAL A 13 -0.60 10.02 -3.19
N GLY A 14 -1.81 10.12 -3.74
CA GLY A 14 -2.24 11.31 -4.44
C GLY A 14 -3.67 11.19 -4.93
N SER A 15 -4.26 12.33 -5.31
CA SER A 15 -5.61 12.38 -5.86
C SER A 15 -5.65 12.07 -7.36
N THR A 16 -4.51 12.01 -8.01
CA THR A 16 -4.38 11.74 -9.45
C THR A 16 -3.34 10.65 -9.71
N SER A 17 -3.44 10.00 -10.85
CA SER A 17 -2.46 9.01 -11.29
C SER A 17 -1.41 9.69 -12.18
N PRO A 18 -0.11 9.42 -11.98
CA PRO A 18 0.48 8.64 -10.90
C PRO A 18 0.43 9.39 -9.56
N ALA A 19 0.51 8.64 -8.45
CA ALA A 19 0.59 9.22 -7.11
C ALA A 19 1.83 10.12 -7.01
N SER A 20 1.66 11.32 -6.45
CA SER A 20 2.70 12.35 -6.50
C SER A 20 3.26 12.75 -5.13
N ILE A 21 2.55 12.45 -4.04
CA ILE A 21 2.97 12.85 -2.69
C ILE A 21 3.72 11.68 -2.04
N ASP A 22 5.01 11.87 -1.82
CA ASP A 22 5.89 10.85 -1.25
C ASP A 22 5.87 10.94 0.28
N LEU A 23 5.32 9.92 0.93
CA LEU A 23 5.27 9.80 2.39
C LEU A 23 6.32 8.84 2.94
N SER A 24 7.25 8.37 2.13
CA SER A 24 8.22 7.33 2.51
C SER A 24 9.06 7.71 3.75
N ALA A 25 9.37 9.00 3.91
CA ALA A 25 10.18 9.47 5.02
C ALA A 25 9.47 9.35 6.39
N TYR A 26 8.16 9.20 6.39
CA TYR A 26 7.35 9.12 7.61
C TYR A 26 6.91 7.70 7.94
N VAL A 27 7.16 6.74 7.06
CA VAL A 27 6.74 5.34 7.22
C VAL A 27 7.69 4.63 8.18
N THR A 28 7.13 4.07 9.25
CA THR A 28 7.89 3.24 10.18
C THR A 28 7.64 1.75 9.97
N ASN A 29 6.48 1.38 9.39
CA ASN A 29 6.16 0.02 9.05
C ASN A 29 5.19 0.04 7.84
N PHE A 30 5.38 -0.87 6.91
CA PHE A 30 4.55 -0.95 5.73
C PHE A 30 4.33 -2.40 5.33
N THR A 31 3.07 -2.77 5.11
CA THR A 31 2.70 -4.09 4.64
C THR A 31 1.69 -3.97 3.50
N LEU A 32 2.04 -4.52 2.35
CA LEU A 32 1.13 -4.71 1.23
C LEU A 32 0.74 -6.20 1.20
N SER A 33 -0.55 -6.47 1.39
CA SER A 33 -1.09 -7.82 1.32
C SER A 33 -1.91 -7.97 0.05
N ARG A 34 -1.56 -8.98 -0.75
CA ARG A 34 -2.30 -9.33 -1.95
C ARG A 34 -2.87 -10.73 -1.79
N SER A 35 -4.16 -10.85 -1.98
CA SER A 35 -4.82 -12.14 -1.93
C SER A 35 -5.90 -12.24 -3.00
N VAL A 36 -6.25 -13.47 -3.34
CA VAL A 36 -7.31 -13.75 -4.30
C VAL A 36 -8.15 -14.89 -3.73
N ASP A 37 -9.45 -14.81 -3.91
CA ASP A 37 -10.35 -15.87 -3.47
C ASP A 37 -10.08 -17.13 -4.27
N SER A 38 -10.02 -18.26 -3.58
CA SER A 38 -9.86 -19.57 -4.19
C SER A 38 -11.23 -20.25 -4.26
N LEU A 39 -11.71 -20.49 -5.46
CA LEU A 39 -13.01 -21.12 -5.71
C LEU A 39 -12.81 -22.57 -6.11
N GLU A 40 -13.46 -23.49 -5.39
CA GLU A 40 -13.38 -24.92 -5.71
C GLU A 40 -14.30 -25.26 -6.86
N VAL A 41 -13.76 -25.90 -7.88
CA VAL A 41 -14.47 -26.32 -9.09
C VAL A 41 -14.33 -27.83 -9.34
N THR A 42 -14.13 -28.61 -8.27
CA THR A 42 -14.00 -30.06 -8.36
C THR A 42 -15.30 -30.67 -8.85
N ALA A 43 -15.20 -31.52 -9.86
CA ALA A 43 -16.33 -32.20 -10.47
C ALA A 43 -16.23 -33.72 -10.30
N MET A 44 -17.31 -34.41 -10.61
CA MET A 44 -17.32 -35.87 -10.64
C MET A 44 -16.26 -36.41 -11.61
N GLY A 45 -15.51 -37.39 -11.15
CA GLY A 45 -14.43 -38.00 -11.93
C GLY A 45 -13.07 -37.37 -11.67
N ASP A 46 -13.00 -36.24 -10.96
CA ASP A 46 -11.73 -35.65 -10.54
C ASP A 46 -11.12 -36.51 -9.43
N THR A 47 -9.82 -36.77 -9.54
CA THR A 47 -9.06 -37.51 -8.52
C THR A 47 -8.46 -36.61 -7.46
N GLY A 48 -8.45 -35.29 -7.68
CA GLY A 48 -7.98 -34.28 -6.75
C GLY A 48 -8.88 -33.06 -6.82
N ARG A 49 -8.77 -32.20 -5.79
CA ARG A 49 -9.53 -30.95 -5.74
C ARG A 49 -8.96 -29.93 -6.72
N ARG A 50 -9.83 -29.25 -7.41
CA ARG A 50 -9.48 -28.21 -8.39
C ARG A 50 -10.00 -26.85 -7.93
N TYR A 51 -9.19 -25.81 -8.15
CA TYR A 51 -9.51 -24.44 -7.72
C TYR A 51 -9.26 -23.46 -8.84
N VAL A 52 -10.06 -22.41 -8.90
CA VAL A 52 -9.85 -21.25 -9.77
C VAL A 52 -9.77 -19.99 -8.93
N ALA A 53 -9.09 -18.98 -9.46
CA ALA A 53 -8.99 -17.68 -8.80
C ALA A 53 -10.31 -16.92 -8.93
N GLY A 54 -10.77 -16.36 -7.81
CA GLY A 54 -11.91 -15.47 -7.77
C GLY A 54 -11.50 -14.00 -7.76
N LEU A 55 -12.19 -13.20 -6.95
CA LEU A 55 -11.90 -11.78 -6.83
C LEU A 55 -10.66 -11.53 -5.97
N GLN A 56 -9.92 -10.49 -6.30
CA GLN A 56 -8.78 -10.05 -5.49
C GLN A 56 -9.26 -9.30 -4.26
N ASN A 57 -8.59 -9.53 -3.14
CA ASN A 57 -8.82 -8.85 -1.88
C ASN A 57 -7.48 -8.38 -1.33
N ASN A 58 -7.13 -7.13 -1.62
CA ASN A 58 -5.84 -6.57 -1.32
C ASN A 58 -5.97 -5.49 -0.25
N SER A 59 -4.96 -5.35 0.59
CA SER A 59 -4.95 -4.34 1.64
C SER A 59 -3.55 -3.79 1.86
N ILE A 60 -3.50 -2.58 2.43
CA ILE A 60 -2.27 -1.92 2.86
C ILE A 60 -2.40 -1.61 4.35
N THR A 61 -1.39 -1.98 5.12
CA THR A 61 -1.23 -1.54 6.49
C THR A 61 0.03 -0.69 6.57
N VAL A 62 -0.10 0.53 7.10
CA VAL A 62 1.01 1.47 7.18
C VAL A 62 1.00 2.16 8.54
N ASP A 63 2.18 2.25 9.14
CA ASP A 63 2.42 3.03 10.35
C ASP A 63 3.22 4.26 9.96
N LEU A 64 2.70 5.44 10.30
CA LEU A 64 3.25 6.73 9.93
C LEU A 64 3.55 7.55 11.18
N ILE A 65 4.63 8.33 11.12
CA ILE A 65 4.88 9.41 12.08
C ILE A 65 4.14 10.65 11.60
N ASN A 66 3.36 11.29 12.47
CA ASN A 66 2.66 12.51 12.13
C ASN A 66 3.64 13.66 11.89
N ASP A 67 3.37 14.39 10.81
CA ASP A 67 4.09 15.61 10.47
C ASP A 67 3.09 16.64 9.96
N ASP A 68 3.12 17.84 10.49
CA ASP A 68 2.18 18.92 10.17
C ASP A 68 2.71 19.89 9.09
N ALA A 69 3.85 19.58 8.49
CA ALA A 69 4.37 20.39 7.40
C ALA A 69 3.49 20.30 6.15
N ALA A 70 3.66 21.23 5.24
CA ALA A 70 2.94 21.24 3.97
C ALA A 70 3.28 20.00 3.14
N SER A 71 2.27 19.34 2.57
CA SER A 71 2.37 18.08 1.81
C SER A 71 2.94 16.90 2.61
N ALA A 72 2.95 16.99 3.94
CA ALA A 72 3.31 15.88 4.81
C ALA A 72 2.10 15.02 5.16
N VAL A 73 2.26 14.14 6.14
CA VAL A 73 1.27 13.10 6.46
C VAL A 73 -0.10 13.69 6.81
N LEU A 74 -0.15 14.64 7.73
CA LEU A 74 -1.42 15.15 8.25
C LEU A 74 -2.25 15.85 7.18
N GLN A 75 -1.64 16.77 6.45
CA GLN A 75 -2.34 17.52 5.39
C GLN A 75 -2.79 16.59 4.28
N THR A 76 -1.95 15.65 3.86
CA THR A 76 -2.26 14.72 2.79
C THR A 76 -3.43 13.82 3.15
N LEU A 77 -3.43 13.22 4.35
CA LEU A 77 -4.50 12.34 4.77
C LEU A 77 -5.82 13.08 4.98
N ASN A 78 -5.80 14.30 5.53
CA ASN A 78 -7.00 15.10 5.67
C ASN A 78 -7.61 15.49 4.32
N THR A 79 -6.77 15.81 3.33
CA THR A 79 -7.23 16.14 1.98
C THR A 79 -7.86 14.94 1.28
N LEU A 80 -7.31 13.75 1.47
CA LEU A 80 -7.76 12.53 0.80
C LEU A 80 -8.80 11.74 1.59
N PHE A 81 -9.14 12.18 2.80
CA PHE A 81 -10.09 11.47 3.66
C PHE A 81 -11.45 11.28 2.96
N ALA A 82 -12.01 10.09 3.11
CA ALA A 82 -13.27 9.66 2.50
C ALA A 82 -13.25 9.62 0.96
N THR A 83 -12.07 9.57 0.35
CA THR A 83 -11.91 9.46 -1.10
C THR A 83 -11.09 8.24 -1.48
N ASN A 84 -11.23 7.82 -2.74
CA ASN A 84 -10.30 6.86 -3.32
C ASN A 84 -9.05 7.61 -3.78
N ALA A 85 -7.90 7.24 -3.23
CA ALA A 85 -6.62 7.84 -3.56
C ALA A 85 -5.76 6.86 -4.34
N TYR A 86 -4.98 7.37 -5.28
CA TYR A 86 -3.97 6.58 -5.96
C TYR A 86 -2.79 6.36 -5.03
N PHE A 87 -2.23 5.15 -5.05
CA PHE A 87 -1.02 4.84 -4.31
C PHE A 87 0.01 4.17 -5.21
N THR A 88 1.26 4.31 -4.86
CA THR A 88 2.38 3.56 -5.44
C THR A 88 3.32 3.19 -4.31
N CYS A 89 3.76 1.95 -4.30
CA CYS A 89 4.74 1.48 -3.32
C CYS A 89 5.78 0.58 -3.98
N ALA A 90 6.96 0.52 -3.37
CA ALA A 90 8.06 -0.29 -3.83
C ALA A 90 8.90 -0.78 -2.65
N LEU A 91 9.57 -1.90 -2.84
CA LEU A 91 10.50 -2.43 -1.84
C LEU A 91 11.75 -1.54 -1.73
N ASP A 92 12.24 -1.04 -2.86
CA ASP A 92 13.39 -0.13 -2.92
C ASP A 92 13.08 1.04 -3.84
N LYS A 93 12.81 2.21 -3.24
CA LYS A 93 12.51 3.43 -3.99
C LYS A 93 13.73 4.06 -4.64
N THR A 94 14.93 3.65 -4.27
CA THR A 94 16.18 4.19 -4.83
C THR A 94 16.61 3.50 -6.11
N ALA A 95 16.03 2.34 -6.41
CA ALA A 95 16.31 1.59 -7.62
C ALA A 95 15.21 1.76 -8.66
N SER A 96 15.58 1.58 -9.94
CA SER A 96 14.59 1.55 -11.01
C SER A 96 13.70 0.32 -10.93
N GLY A 97 12.50 0.42 -11.50
CA GLY A 97 11.57 -0.71 -11.60
C GLY A 97 12.20 -1.85 -12.39
N SER A 98 12.06 -3.06 -11.87
CA SER A 98 12.57 -4.28 -12.51
C SER A 98 11.74 -5.49 -12.03
N ALA A 99 12.00 -6.66 -12.59
CA ALA A 99 11.35 -7.89 -12.13
C ALA A 99 11.69 -8.22 -10.68
N GLN A 100 12.85 -7.78 -10.19
CA GLN A 100 13.29 -7.96 -8.81
C GLN A 100 12.84 -6.82 -7.88
N ASN A 101 12.45 -5.67 -8.45
CA ASN A 101 11.96 -4.50 -7.71
C ASN A 101 10.73 -3.91 -8.39
N PRO A 102 9.60 -4.64 -8.39
CA PRO A 102 8.40 -4.13 -9.03
C PRO A 102 7.78 -2.99 -8.23
N PHE A 103 7.13 -2.07 -8.94
CA PHE A 103 6.30 -1.02 -8.34
C PHE A 103 4.85 -1.47 -8.34
N TYR A 104 4.21 -1.40 -7.18
CA TYR A 104 2.81 -1.76 -7.01
C TYR A 104 1.98 -0.49 -6.94
N SER A 105 0.91 -0.42 -7.71
CA SER A 105 0.02 0.74 -7.74
C SER A 105 -1.44 0.35 -7.84
N GLY A 106 -2.30 1.24 -7.42
CA GLY A 106 -3.75 1.04 -7.46
C GLY A 106 -4.47 2.16 -6.74
N LEU A 107 -5.72 1.89 -6.35
CA LEU A 107 -6.57 2.79 -5.59
C LEU A 107 -6.79 2.24 -4.19
N ILE A 108 -6.71 3.11 -3.19
CA ILE A 108 -7.10 2.80 -1.82
C ILE A 108 -8.19 3.76 -1.36
N LEU A 109 -9.09 3.28 -0.53
CA LEU A 109 -10.08 4.12 0.14
C LEU A 109 -9.50 4.61 1.46
N ILE A 110 -9.37 5.92 1.61
CA ILE A 110 -8.94 6.53 2.86
C ILE A 110 -10.17 6.70 3.76
N ASP A 111 -10.53 5.65 4.46
CA ASP A 111 -11.76 5.57 5.27
C ASP A 111 -11.52 5.80 6.76
N THR A 112 -10.28 5.72 7.21
CA THR A 112 -9.92 5.87 8.61
C THR A 112 -8.60 6.62 8.73
N ILE A 113 -8.59 7.68 9.52
CA ILE A 113 -7.36 8.38 9.91
C ILE A 113 -7.42 8.65 11.41
N THR A 114 -6.25 8.70 12.05
CA THR A 114 -6.14 9.04 13.49
C THR A 114 -5.21 10.26 13.64
N PRO A 115 -5.69 11.46 13.25
CA PRO A 115 -4.82 12.64 13.13
C PRO A 115 -4.28 13.13 14.47
N ILE A 116 -4.96 12.82 15.56
CA ILE A 116 -4.52 13.16 16.91
C ILE A 116 -4.50 11.89 17.72
N ASN A 117 -3.31 11.44 18.10
CA ASN A 117 -3.12 10.18 18.81
C ASN A 117 -1.87 10.24 19.65
N GLY A 118 -1.99 9.83 20.93
CA GLY A 118 -0.88 9.75 21.87
C GLY A 118 -1.14 10.57 23.12
N ALA A 119 -0.32 10.32 24.15
CA ALA A 119 -0.32 11.03 25.41
C ALA A 119 0.75 12.13 25.40
N VAL A 120 0.74 12.97 26.42
CA VAL A 120 1.76 14.01 26.60
C VAL A 120 3.16 13.36 26.67
N GLY A 121 4.07 13.85 25.84
CA GLY A 121 5.43 13.33 25.74
C GLY A 121 5.60 12.21 24.71
N ASP A 122 4.52 11.68 24.14
CA ASP A 122 4.59 10.65 23.10
C ASP A 122 4.75 11.28 21.72
N LEU A 123 5.42 10.55 20.83
CA LEU A 123 5.46 10.89 19.43
C LEU A 123 4.09 10.62 18.80
N GLY A 124 3.56 11.57 18.05
CA GLY A 124 2.31 11.37 17.31
C GLY A 124 2.51 10.38 16.17
N THR A 125 1.71 9.33 16.15
CA THR A 125 1.77 8.29 15.12
C THR A 125 0.38 7.92 14.64
N GLN A 126 0.32 7.33 13.44
CA GLN A 126 -0.90 6.74 12.90
C GLN A 126 -0.60 5.32 12.42
N SER A 127 -1.45 4.38 12.83
CA SER A 127 -1.41 3.01 12.34
C SER A 127 -2.71 2.76 11.58
N LEU A 128 -2.61 2.64 10.27
CA LEU A 128 -3.77 2.67 9.39
C LEU A 128 -3.80 1.42 8.49
N THR A 129 -5.01 0.90 8.27
CA THR A 129 -5.24 -0.17 7.31
C THR A 129 -6.26 0.29 6.29
N PHE A 130 -5.89 0.20 5.01
CA PHE A 130 -6.74 0.59 3.89
C PHE A 130 -7.03 -0.60 3.00
N GLN A 131 -8.26 -0.71 2.52
CA GLN A 131 -8.62 -1.68 1.50
C GLN A 131 -8.27 -1.12 0.12
N VAL A 132 -7.67 -1.94 -0.72
CA VAL A 132 -7.40 -1.60 -2.10
C VAL A 132 -8.68 -1.77 -2.92
N SER A 133 -9.06 -0.72 -3.65
CA SER A 133 -10.22 -0.74 -4.52
C SER A 133 -9.81 -1.28 -5.89
N GLY A 134 -10.24 -2.48 -6.21
CA GLY A 134 -9.90 -3.13 -7.46
C GLY A 134 -8.58 -3.90 -7.41
N ALA A 135 -8.00 -4.13 -8.59
CA ALA A 135 -6.77 -4.89 -8.73
C ALA A 135 -5.54 -4.00 -8.56
N ILE A 136 -4.44 -4.60 -8.13
CA ILE A 136 -3.14 -3.94 -8.06
C ILE A 136 -2.43 -4.11 -9.40
N THR A 137 -1.89 -3.01 -9.92
CA THR A 137 -1.02 -3.01 -11.10
C THR A 137 0.42 -3.20 -10.65
N VAL A 138 1.11 -4.12 -11.30
CA VAL A 138 2.53 -4.39 -11.04
C VAL A 138 3.34 -3.89 -12.23
N ALA A 139 4.23 -2.93 -11.99
CA ALA A 139 5.10 -2.39 -13.02
C ALA A 139 6.54 -2.84 -12.77
N THR A 140 7.17 -3.39 -13.79
CA THR A 140 8.56 -3.87 -13.73
C THR A 140 9.53 -2.94 -14.45
N THR A 141 9.07 -1.75 -14.81
CA THR A 141 9.87 -0.71 -15.47
C THR A 141 9.57 0.64 -14.87
N GLY A 142 10.39 1.63 -15.17
CA GLY A 142 10.20 3.00 -14.73
C GLY A 142 11.08 3.36 -13.54
N THR A 143 10.89 4.58 -13.04
CA THR A 143 11.62 5.14 -11.89
C THR A 143 10.62 5.65 -10.85
N TRP A 144 11.12 5.72 -9.60
CA TRP A 144 10.33 6.26 -8.47
C TRP A 144 10.00 7.74 -8.61
#